data_1b68d44c2c33a434d7994a634fada7b0
#
_entry.id   1b68d44c2c33a434d7994a634fada7b0
#
_cell.length_a   1.000
_cell.length_b   1.000
_cell.length_c   1.000
_cell.angle_alpha   90.00
_cell.angle_beta   90.00
_cell.angle_gamma   90.00
#
_symmetry.space_group_name_H-M   'P 1'
#
loop_
_entity.id
_entity.type
_entity.pdbx_description
1 polymer ?
#
loop_
_entity_poly.entity_id
_entity_poly.type
_entity_poly.pdbx_seq_one_letter_code
_entity_poly.pdbx_strand_id
1 'polypeptide(L)'
;MAKEYSYRSRDVSGDGWVLVGDAFGFLDPLYSSGILLALKSGELAGDAVAAALEAGDTSAARLGGWSEEYVRGMERMRRLVLEFYDGFNFGKFVKRFPHLRGHVTDLLIGDLFNDRLDEIIELLDQLRAEEQAAEITQPAGQAAG
;
A
#
# COMPACT_ATOMS: atom_id res chain seq x y z
N MET A 1 6.37 7.60 -20.60
CA MET A 1 6.48 6.64 -19.49
C MET A 1 6.14 7.40 -18.21
N ALA A 2 4.98 7.15 -17.61
CA ALA A 2 4.63 7.75 -16.32
C ALA A 2 5.54 7.12 -15.24
N LYS A 3 6.09 7.94 -14.34
CA LYS A 3 6.99 7.46 -13.29
C LYS A 3 6.31 7.70 -11.96
N GLU A 4 6.08 6.64 -11.21
CA GLU A 4 5.64 6.70 -9.82
C GLU A 4 6.71 7.42 -8.98
N TYR A 5 6.30 8.31 -8.07
CA TYR A 5 7.20 9.13 -7.24
C TYR A 5 6.87 9.06 -5.74
N SER A 6 6.26 7.95 -5.32
CA SER A 6 6.04 7.66 -3.90
C SER A 6 7.35 7.54 -3.14
N TYR A 7 7.33 7.92 -1.87
CA TYR A 7 8.46 7.74 -0.96
C TYR A 7 7.98 7.39 0.45
N ARG A 8 8.88 6.82 1.24
CA ARG A 8 8.70 6.57 2.66
C ARG A 8 10.00 6.84 3.41
N SER A 9 9.89 7.49 4.58
CA SER A 9 11.01 7.62 5.52
C SER A 9 11.44 6.24 6.01
N ARG A 10 12.74 6.08 6.25
CA ARG A 10 13.28 4.88 6.89
C ARG A 10 12.81 4.77 8.32
N ASP A 11 12.83 5.88 9.04
CA ASP A 11 12.47 5.96 10.45
C ASP A 11 11.07 6.61 10.56
N VAL A 12 10.20 6.02 11.38
CA VAL A 12 8.87 6.53 11.68
C VAL A 12 8.87 7.32 12.98
N SER A 13 9.82 7.04 13.86
CA SER A 13 9.95 7.62 15.18
C SER A 13 11.39 7.63 15.66
N GLY A 14 11.67 8.43 16.64
CA GLY A 14 12.86 8.45 17.47
C GLY A 14 12.50 8.85 18.90
N ASP A 15 13.48 8.93 19.79
CA ASP A 15 13.22 9.32 21.15
C ASP A 15 12.63 10.73 21.19
N GLY A 16 11.38 10.85 21.66
CA GLY A 16 10.66 12.10 21.79
C GLY A 16 10.03 12.65 20.50
N TRP A 17 10.02 11.92 19.38
CA TRP A 17 9.37 12.36 18.13
C TRP A 17 8.77 11.23 17.32
N VAL A 18 7.81 11.57 16.46
CA VAL A 18 7.13 10.67 15.52
C VAL A 18 6.81 11.41 14.22
N LEU A 19 6.91 10.74 13.07
CA LEU A 19 6.52 11.27 11.77
C LEU A 19 5.13 10.76 11.38
N VAL A 20 4.31 11.64 10.81
CA VAL A 20 2.96 11.34 10.33
C VAL A 20 2.71 11.97 8.96
N GLY A 21 1.69 11.51 8.25
CA GLY A 21 1.32 12.04 6.93
C GLY A 21 2.49 12.01 5.95
N ASP A 22 2.60 13.04 5.14
CA ASP A 22 3.63 13.16 4.11
C ASP A 22 5.05 13.25 4.70
N ALA A 23 5.22 13.66 5.96
CA ALA A 23 6.52 13.62 6.62
C ALA A 23 7.03 12.19 6.80
N PHE A 24 6.13 11.22 7.02
CA PHE A 24 6.48 9.80 7.07
C PHE A 24 6.53 9.17 5.67
N GLY A 25 5.52 9.42 4.83
CA GLY A 25 5.50 8.84 3.51
C GLY A 25 4.41 9.41 2.62
N PHE A 26 4.72 9.52 1.35
CA PHE A 26 3.86 10.04 0.30
C PHE A 26 3.61 8.97 -0.75
N LEU A 27 2.36 8.82 -1.17
CA LEU A 27 1.99 8.01 -2.32
C LEU A 27 1.56 8.89 -3.49
N ASP A 28 1.86 8.41 -4.68
CA ASP A 28 1.37 9.00 -5.93
C ASP A 28 -0.14 9.30 -5.82
N PRO A 29 -0.60 10.52 -6.18
CA PRO A 29 -1.97 10.97 -5.93
C PRO A 29 -3.02 10.37 -6.87
N LEU A 30 -2.70 9.31 -7.60
CA LEU A 30 -3.58 8.65 -8.57
C LEU A 30 -4.99 8.36 -8.00
N TYR A 31 -5.06 7.86 -6.78
CA TYR A 31 -6.32 7.52 -6.10
C TYR A 31 -6.74 8.56 -5.04
N SER A 32 -6.08 9.71 -4.99
CA SER A 32 -6.38 10.80 -4.03
C SER A 32 -6.37 10.35 -2.56
N SER A 33 -5.56 9.35 -2.20
CA SER A 33 -5.51 8.72 -0.88
C SER A 33 -4.74 9.49 0.19
N GLY A 34 -4.02 10.57 -0.18
CA GLY A 34 -3.10 11.28 0.72
C GLY A 34 -3.76 11.78 2.01
N ILE A 35 -4.97 12.38 1.92
CA ILE A 35 -5.69 12.87 3.11
C ILE A 35 -6.09 11.71 4.04
N LEU A 36 -6.60 10.61 3.48
CA LEU A 36 -6.93 9.41 4.24
C LEU A 36 -5.71 8.88 5.01
N LEU A 37 -4.59 8.73 4.31
CA LEU A 37 -3.35 8.24 4.90
C LEU A 37 -2.81 9.21 5.97
N ALA A 38 -2.88 10.52 5.75
CA ALA A 38 -2.46 11.51 6.73
C ALA A 38 -3.32 11.46 8.01
N LEU A 39 -4.65 11.37 7.88
CA LEU A 39 -5.56 11.25 9.01
C LEU A 39 -5.34 9.94 9.77
N LYS A 40 -5.18 8.80 9.08
CA LYS A 40 -4.97 7.50 9.72
C LYS A 40 -3.63 7.43 10.46
N SER A 41 -2.55 7.96 9.89
CA SER A 41 -1.27 8.04 10.59
C SER A 41 -1.35 8.96 11.81
N GLY A 42 -2.09 10.07 11.72
CA GLY A 42 -2.32 10.98 12.84
C GLY A 42 -3.10 10.34 13.99
N GLU A 43 -4.16 9.57 13.67
CA GLU A 43 -4.94 8.79 14.63
C GLU A 43 -4.07 7.78 15.37
N LEU A 44 -3.41 6.88 14.63
CA LEU A 44 -2.60 5.81 15.20
C LEU A 44 -1.40 6.34 16.01
N ALA A 45 -0.71 7.36 15.49
CA ALA A 45 0.39 8.01 16.20
C ALA A 45 -0.08 8.76 17.44
N GLY A 46 -1.25 9.40 17.39
CA GLY A 46 -1.86 10.09 18.54
C GLY A 46 -2.12 9.14 19.70
N ASP A 47 -2.70 7.98 19.42
CA ASP A 47 -2.93 6.93 20.44
C ASP A 47 -1.60 6.41 21.02
N ALA A 48 -0.60 6.17 20.16
CA ALA A 48 0.72 5.72 20.60
C ALA A 48 1.42 6.77 21.48
N VAL A 49 1.34 8.04 21.12
CA VAL A 49 1.90 9.16 21.90
C VAL A 49 1.19 9.29 23.26
N ALA A 50 -0.14 9.22 23.30
CA ALA A 50 -0.90 9.27 24.55
C ALA A 50 -0.47 8.15 25.49
N ALA A 51 -0.42 6.90 25.00
CA ALA A 51 0.03 5.75 25.79
C ALA A 51 1.51 5.85 26.23
N ALA A 52 2.37 6.44 25.41
CA ALA A 52 3.78 6.68 25.73
C ALA A 52 3.94 7.68 26.88
N LEU A 53 3.20 8.79 26.83
CA LEU A 53 3.21 9.82 27.87
C LEU A 53 2.65 9.30 29.20
N GLU A 54 1.55 8.55 29.17
CA GLU A 54 0.99 7.90 30.37
C GLU A 54 1.99 6.93 31.04
N ALA A 55 2.76 6.21 30.22
CA ALA A 55 3.78 5.28 30.71
C ALA A 55 5.10 5.94 31.10
N GLY A 56 5.28 7.24 30.83
CA GLY A 56 6.55 7.93 31.02
C GLY A 56 7.69 7.41 30.13
N ASP A 57 7.36 6.76 29.00
CA ASP A 57 8.30 6.17 28.06
C ASP A 57 8.07 6.72 26.65
N THR A 58 8.90 7.66 26.23
CA THR A 58 8.87 8.28 24.89
C THR A 58 9.99 7.75 23.99
N SER A 59 10.43 6.52 24.20
CA SER A 59 11.42 5.86 23.35
C SER A 59 10.92 5.67 21.91
N ALA A 60 11.84 5.58 20.97
CA ALA A 60 11.56 5.29 19.56
C ALA A 60 10.68 4.04 19.38
N ALA A 61 10.96 2.99 20.14
CA ALA A 61 10.20 1.73 20.08
C ALA A 61 8.74 1.92 20.52
N ARG A 62 8.52 2.69 21.60
CA ARG A 62 7.17 2.96 22.10
C ARG A 62 6.37 3.86 21.15
N LEU A 63 6.99 4.94 20.68
CA LEU A 63 6.39 5.90 19.76
C LEU A 63 6.17 5.35 18.35
N GLY A 64 6.94 4.34 17.92
CA GLY A 64 6.85 3.74 16.58
C GLY A 64 5.94 2.51 16.49
N GLY A 65 5.39 2.02 17.59
CA GLY A 65 4.65 0.75 17.66
C GLY A 65 3.40 0.67 16.74
N TRP A 66 2.84 1.80 16.35
CA TRP A 66 1.68 1.91 15.45
C TRP A 66 2.02 1.68 13.97
N SER A 67 3.29 1.79 13.61
CA SER A 67 3.70 1.93 12.21
C SER A 67 3.50 0.68 11.36
N GLU A 68 3.55 -0.50 11.94
CA GLU A 68 3.44 -1.75 11.20
C GLU A 68 2.08 -1.90 10.53
N GLU A 69 1.00 -1.65 11.26
CA GLU A 69 -0.37 -1.66 10.70
C GLU A 69 -0.52 -0.61 9.61
N TYR A 70 -0.05 0.61 9.87
CA TYR A 70 -0.13 1.71 8.92
C TYR A 70 0.64 1.40 7.61
N VAL A 71 1.87 0.90 7.73
CA VAL A 71 2.70 0.55 6.58
C VAL A 71 2.02 -0.52 5.71
N ARG A 72 1.40 -1.54 6.31
CA ARG A 72 0.64 -2.54 5.54
C ARG A 72 -0.47 -1.90 4.71
N GLY A 73 -1.27 -1.01 5.29
CA GLY A 73 -2.31 -0.28 4.55
C GLY A 73 -1.75 0.61 3.44
N MET A 74 -0.66 1.34 3.73
CA MET A 74 0.02 2.18 2.75
C MET A 74 0.57 1.36 1.56
N GLU A 75 1.19 0.20 1.81
CA GLU A 75 1.71 -0.68 0.77
C GLU A 75 0.60 -1.31 -0.08
N ARG A 76 -0.56 -1.64 0.50
CA ARG A 76 -1.74 -2.08 -0.27
C ARG A 76 -2.18 -1.02 -1.27
N MET A 77 -2.26 0.26 -0.86
CA MET A 77 -2.56 1.36 -1.78
C MET A 77 -1.46 1.57 -2.81
N ARG A 78 -0.20 1.52 -2.41
CA ARG A 78 0.94 1.62 -3.31
C ARG A 78 0.90 0.53 -4.38
N ARG A 79 0.53 -0.69 -4.02
CA ARG A 79 0.37 -1.79 -4.96
C ARG A 79 -0.68 -1.48 -6.03
N LEU A 80 -1.82 -0.89 -5.67
CA LEU A 80 -2.83 -0.43 -6.64
C LEU A 80 -2.27 0.58 -7.63
N VAL A 81 -1.49 1.54 -7.14
CA VAL A 81 -0.86 2.56 -8.00
C VAL A 81 0.06 1.90 -9.02
N LEU A 82 0.91 0.96 -8.58
CA LEU A 82 1.81 0.22 -9.46
C LEU A 82 1.05 -0.59 -10.51
N GLU A 83 0.00 -1.32 -10.09
CA GLU A 83 -0.85 -2.10 -10.99
C GLU A 83 -1.48 -1.22 -12.09
N PHE A 84 -1.94 -0.02 -11.71
CA PHE A 84 -2.50 0.91 -12.67
C PHE A 84 -1.47 1.34 -13.72
N TYR A 85 -0.25 1.74 -13.30
CA TYR A 85 0.81 2.18 -14.21
C TYR A 85 1.33 1.06 -15.11
N ASP A 86 1.24 -0.17 -14.65
CA ASP A 86 1.59 -1.37 -15.43
C ASP A 86 0.44 -1.84 -16.35
N GLY A 87 -0.67 -1.08 -16.38
CA GLY A 87 -1.79 -1.36 -17.30
C GLY A 87 -2.74 -2.46 -16.85
N PHE A 88 -2.72 -2.81 -15.57
CA PHE A 88 -3.64 -3.81 -15.02
C PHE A 88 -5.11 -3.40 -15.18
N ASN A 89 -5.94 -4.31 -15.65
CA ASN A 89 -7.35 -4.06 -15.91
C ASN A 89 -8.23 -4.65 -14.81
N PHE A 90 -8.57 -3.83 -13.81
CA PHE A 90 -9.47 -4.20 -12.71
C PHE A 90 -10.83 -4.70 -13.17
N GLY A 91 -11.36 -4.18 -14.28
CA GLY A 91 -12.63 -4.64 -14.85
C GLY A 91 -12.56 -6.09 -15.37
N LYS A 92 -11.48 -6.47 -16.04
CA LYS A 92 -11.22 -7.85 -16.44
C LYS A 92 -10.99 -8.75 -15.24
N PHE A 93 -10.25 -8.26 -14.24
CA PHE A 93 -9.97 -8.96 -13.00
C PHE A 93 -11.26 -9.35 -12.27
N VAL A 94 -12.16 -8.39 -12.01
CA VAL A 94 -13.44 -8.63 -11.34
C VAL A 94 -14.35 -9.57 -12.16
N LYS A 95 -14.28 -9.53 -13.49
CA LYS A 95 -15.03 -10.49 -14.33
C LYS A 95 -14.49 -11.91 -14.17
N ARG A 96 -13.17 -12.08 -14.03
CA ARG A 96 -12.52 -13.38 -13.83
C ARG A 96 -12.72 -13.91 -12.42
N PHE A 97 -12.74 -13.03 -11.42
CA PHE A 97 -12.86 -13.33 -9.99
C PHE A 97 -14.03 -12.57 -9.35
N PRO A 98 -15.30 -12.93 -9.63
CA PRO A 98 -16.47 -12.17 -9.17
C PRO A 98 -16.60 -12.08 -7.65
N HIS A 99 -16.11 -13.08 -6.90
CA HIS A 99 -16.13 -13.13 -5.44
C HIS A 99 -15.24 -12.03 -4.80
N LEU A 100 -14.22 -11.55 -5.51
CA LEU A 100 -13.32 -10.49 -5.05
C LEU A 100 -13.81 -9.07 -5.35
N ARG A 101 -15.00 -8.92 -5.98
CA ARG A 101 -15.54 -7.60 -6.33
C ARG A 101 -15.65 -6.67 -5.12
N GLY A 102 -16.10 -7.20 -3.97
CA GLY A 102 -16.19 -6.43 -2.73
C GLY A 102 -14.82 -5.93 -2.28
N HIS A 103 -13.83 -6.81 -2.24
CA HIS A 103 -12.47 -6.48 -1.83
C HIS A 103 -11.79 -5.45 -2.75
N VAL A 104 -12.03 -5.52 -4.07
CA VAL A 104 -11.57 -4.48 -5.02
C VAL A 104 -12.24 -3.15 -4.72
N THR A 105 -13.54 -3.17 -4.39
CA THR A 105 -14.25 -1.95 -4.01
C THR A 105 -13.69 -1.36 -2.73
N ASP A 106 -13.48 -2.19 -1.68
CA ASP A 106 -12.91 -1.77 -0.39
C ASP A 106 -11.54 -1.10 -0.59
N LEU A 107 -10.70 -1.71 -1.41
CA LEU A 107 -9.38 -1.16 -1.78
C LEU A 107 -9.51 0.21 -2.46
N LEU A 108 -10.42 0.35 -3.43
CA LEU A 108 -10.60 1.59 -4.20
C LEU A 108 -11.24 2.72 -3.39
N ILE A 109 -12.07 2.42 -2.39
CA ILE A 109 -12.66 3.43 -1.49
C ILE A 109 -11.75 3.76 -0.29
N GLY A 110 -10.59 3.09 -0.17
CA GLY A 110 -9.60 3.40 0.86
C GLY A 110 -9.76 2.60 2.17
N ASP A 111 -10.55 1.53 2.21
CA ASP A 111 -10.58 0.60 3.35
C ASP A 111 -9.33 -0.30 3.31
N LEU A 112 -8.16 0.32 3.59
CA LEU A 112 -6.83 -0.28 3.39
C LEU A 112 -6.36 -1.13 4.57
N PHE A 113 -7.00 -0.96 5.74
CA PHE A 113 -6.53 -1.53 7.02
C PHE A 113 -7.28 -2.81 7.40
N ASN A 114 -7.83 -3.50 6.39
CA ASN A 114 -8.60 -4.73 6.53
C ASN A 114 -7.81 -5.92 5.97
N ASP A 115 -7.55 -6.95 6.78
CA ASP A 115 -6.74 -8.11 6.38
C ASP A 115 -7.36 -8.95 5.25
N ARG A 116 -8.68 -8.80 5.01
CA ARG A 116 -9.33 -9.43 3.84
C ARG A 116 -8.73 -9.00 2.49
N LEU A 117 -8.04 -7.86 2.46
CA LEU A 117 -7.38 -7.38 1.25
C LEU A 117 -6.11 -8.17 0.89
N ASP A 118 -5.55 -8.94 1.83
CA ASP A 118 -4.35 -9.74 1.57
C ASP A 118 -4.60 -10.81 0.50
N GLU A 119 -5.81 -11.37 0.45
CA GLU A 119 -6.22 -12.31 -0.61
C GLU A 119 -6.08 -11.70 -2.02
N ILE A 120 -6.48 -10.44 -2.19
CA ILE A 120 -6.31 -9.73 -3.47
C ILE A 120 -4.84 -9.52 -3.79
N ILE A 121 -4.05 -9.07 -2.81
CA ILE A 121 -2.63 -8.78 -3.02
C ILE A 121 -1.88 -10.05 -3.42
N GLU A 122 -2.11 -11.16 -2.72
CA GLU A 122 -1.53 -12.45 -3.06
C GLU A 122 -1.89 -12.93 -4.46
N LEU A 123 -3.16 -12.76 -4.85
CA LEU A 123 -3.62 -13.15 -6.18
C LEU A 123 -3.01 -12.26 -7.28
N LEU A 124 -2.87 -10.95 -7.04
CA LEU A 124 -2.18 -10.05 -7.97
C LEU A 124 -0.72 -10.46 -8.16
N ASP A 125 -0.02 -10.84 -7.08
CA ASP A 125 1.35 -11.32 -7.15
C ASP A 125 1.47 -12.63 -7.93
N GLN A 126 0.53 -13.57 -7.75
CA GLN A 126 0.48 -14.82 -8.51
C GLN A 126 0.26 -14.57 -10.01
N LEU A 127 -0.70 -13.70 -10.36
CA LEU A 127 -0.99 -13.37 -11.77
C LEU A 127 0.22 -12.71 -12.45
N ARG A 128 0.94 -11.84 -11.77
CA ARG A 128 2.17 -11.25 -12.28
C ARG A 128 3.28 -12.28 -12.49
N ALA A 129 3.45 -13.19 -11.55
CA ALA A 129 4.43 -14.26 -11.70
C ALA A 129 4.10 -15.15 -12.91
N GLU A 130 2.82 -15.45 -13.16
CA GLU A 130 2.35 -16.18 -14.33
C GLU A 130 2.63 -15.44 -15.64
N GLU A 131 2.35 -14.13 -15.68
CA GLU A 131 2.62 -13.29 -16.86
C GLU A 131 4.10 -13.21 -17.17
N GLN A 132 4.95 -12.99 -16.18
CA GLN A 132 6.41 -12.96 -16.36
C GLN A 132 6.96 -14.31 -16.83
N ALA A 133 6.46 -15.42 -16.30
CA ALA A 133 6.87 -16.75 -16.73
C ALA A 133 6.46 -17.03 -18.18
N ALA A 134 5.28 -16.56 -18.60
CA ALA A 134 4.79 -16.68 -19.96
C ALA A 134 5.63 -15.87 -20.98
N GLU A 135 6.05 -14.65 -20.60
CA GLU A 135 6.93 -13.80 -21.42
C GLU A 135 8.31 -14.42 -21.63
N ILE A 136 8.89 -15.02 -20.59
CA ILE A 136 10.20 -15.70 -20.68
C ILE A 136 10.11 -16.95 -21.57
N THR A 137 8.94 -17.59 -21.63
CA THR A 137 8.74 -18.84 -22.39
C THR A 137 8.40 -18.60 -23.87
N GLN A 138 8.04 -17.37 -24.27
CA GLN A 138 7.83 -17.02 -25.68
C GLN A 138 9.20 -16.86 -26.38
N PRO A 139 9.56 -17.70 -27.37
CA PRO A 139 10.80 -17.53 -28.11
C PRO A 139 10.78 -16.21 -28.88
N ALA A 140 11.87 -15.46 -28.81
CA ALA A 140 12.13 -14.26 -29.59
C ALA A 140 12.14 -14.60 -31.11
N GLY A 141 10.97 -14.65 -31.71
CA GLY A 141 10.83 -15.07 -33.10
C GLY A 141 9.46 -14.84 -33.69
N GLN A 142 9.07 -13.55 -33.84
CA GLN A 142 8.14 -13.11 -34.90
C GLN A 142 8.06 -11.57 -34.95
N ALA A 143 9.21 -10.96 -35.23
CA ALA A 143 9.26 -9.56 -35.66
C ALA A 143 9.94 -9.55 -37.04
N ALA A 144 9.21 -10.01 -38.05
CA ALA A 144 9.51 -9.72 -39.47
C ALA A 144 8.40 -10.30 -40.35
N GLY A 145 7.51 -9.46 -40.85
CA GLY A 145 6.49 -9.78 -41.82
C GLY A 145 5.68 -8.56 -42.15
#